data_27ae602505df8c5f63345fa3606d513e
#
_entry.id   27ae602505df8c5f63345fa3606d513e
#
_cell.length_a   1.000
_cell.length_b   1.000
_cell.length_c   1.000
_cell.angle_alpha   90.00
_cell.angle_beta   90.00
_cell.angle_gamma   90.00
#
_symmetry.space_group_name_H-M   'P 1'
#
loop_
_entity.id
_entity.type
_entity.pdbx_description
1 polymer ?
#
loop_
_entity_poly.entity_id
_entity_poly.type
_entity_poly.pdbx_seq_one_letter_code
_entity_poly.pdbx_strand_id
1 'polypeptide(L)'
;MKKTVVVYGSSTGTCQSIAETIASKLGVEALDVANFNADVVAENDNLLIGTSTWGAGELQDDWYDGVKVLKEANLAGKTVAVFGCGDAESYSDTFCGAMAELYNAAKDSGAKMVGEVSTDGYTFDDSEAVVDGKFVGLALDDVNEDDKTEGRIDAWLEEIKPAL
;
A
#
# COMPACT_ATOMS: atom_id res chain seq x y z
N MET A 1 6.95 -12.57 -14.00
CA MET A 1 6.82 -11.33 -13.21
C MET A 1 8.02 -10.44 -13.50
N LYS A 2 7.77 -9.18 -13.82
CA LYS A 2 8.83 -8.19 -14.01
C LYS A 2 9.47 -7.84 -12.66
N LYS A 3 10.57 -7.12 -12.68
CA LYS A 3 11.29 -6.75 -11.44
C LYS A 3 10.39 -5.94 -10.51
N THR A 4 10.22 -6.43 -9.29
CA THR A 4 9.27 -5.92 -8.31
C THR A 4 9.97 -5.64 -6.97
N VAL A 5 9.57 -4.57 -6.30
CA VAL A 5 10.00 -4.25 -4.94
C VAL A 5 8.78 -3.90 -4.09
N VAL A 6 8.83 -4.27 -2.80
CA VAL A 6 7.84 -3.86 -1.80
C VAL A 6 8.47 -2.77 -0.95
N VAL A 7 7.82 -1.61 -0.87
CA VAL A 7 8.31 -0.45 -0.10
C VAL A 7 7.31 -0.15 1.01
N TYR A 8 7.78 -0.01 2.23
CA TYR A 8 6.92 0.22 3.39
C TYR A 8 7.39 1.38 4.25
N GLY A 9 6.44 2.04 4.89
CA GLY A 9 6.70 2.97 5.98
C GLY A 9 5.99 2.47 7.24
N SER A 10 6.74 2.24 8.32
CA SER A 10 6.21 1.65 9.55
C SER A 10 6.85 2.27 10.78
N SER A 11 6.03 2.66 11.75
CA SER A 11 6.51 3.21 13.03
C SER A 11 6.46 2.17 14.15
N THR A 12 5.49 1.25 14.10
CA THR A 12 5.29 0.23 15.16
C THR A 12 5.66 -1.18 14.73
N GLY A 13 6.06 -1.36 13.46
CA GLY A 13 6.46 -2.65 12.92
C GLY A 13 5.34 -3.44 12.23
N THR A 14 4.08 -3.06 12.36
CA THR A 14 2.95 -3.79 11.75
C THR A 14 3.01 -3.74 10.23
N CYS A 15 3.16 -2.55 9.65
CA CYS A 15 3.26 -2.40 8.20
C CYS A 15 4.52 -3.07 7.64
N GLN A 16 5.62 -3.02 8.39
CA GLN A 16 6.85 -3.72 8.04
C GLN A 16 6.62 -5.24 7.97
N SER A 17 5.98 -5.81 8.98
CA SER A 17 5.68 -7.25 9.02
C SER A 17 4.81 -7.67 7.84
N ILE A 18 3.81 -6.87 7.50
CA ILE A 18 2.94 -7.10 6.34
C ILE A 18 3.74 -7.04 5.03
N ALA A 19 4.58 -6.03 4.89
CA ALA A 19 5.43 -5.86 3.70
C ALA A 19 6.39 -7.05 3.53
N GLU A 20 7.00 -7.51 4.60
CA GLU A 20 7.88 -8.69 4.57
C GLU A 20 7.13 -9.96 4.20
N THR A 21 5.89 -10.11 4.67
CA THR A 21 5.03 -11.24 4.29
C THR A 21 4.69 -11.20 2.80
N ILE A 22 4.30 -10.06 2.28
CA ILE A 22 4.01 -9.88 0.85
C ILE A 22 5.26 -10.19 0.01
N ALA A 23 6.39 -9.62 0.39
CA ALA A 23 7.65 -9.82 -0.32
C ALA A 23 8.08 -11.30 -0.33
N SER A 24 7.94 -11.98 0.81
CA SER A 24 8.26 -13.41 0.92
C SER A 24 7.36 -14.26 0.01
N LYS A 25 6.07 -13.98 -0.04
CA LYS A 25 5.12 -14.72 -0.89
C LYS A 25 5.39 -14.50 -2.38
N LEU A 26 5.94 -13.36 -2.76
CA LEU A 26 6.30 -13.05 -4.15
C LEU A 26 7.76 -13.40 -4.49
N GLY A 27 8.59 -13.70 -3.50
CA GLY A 27 10.02 -13.95 -3.71
C GLY A 27 10.81 -12.70 -4.08
N VAL A 28 10.43 -11.54 -3.54
CA VAL A 28 11.06 -10.24 -3.79
C VAL A 28 11.52 -9.58 -2.50
N GLU A 29 12.19 -8.43 -2.60
CA GLU A 29 12.68 -7.69 -1.44
C GLU A 29 11.64 -6.73 -0.88
N ALA A 30 11.67 -6.53 0.44
CA ALA A 30 10.96 -5.48 1.14
C ALA A 30 11.96 -4.40 1.54
N LEU A 31 11.63 -3.14 1.26
CA LEU A 31 12.50 -1.99 1.48
C LEU A 31 11.82 -0.97 2.37
N ASP A 32 12.50 -0.49 3.41
CA ASP A 32 12.04 0.64 4.19
C ASP A 32 12.03 1.89 3.32
N VAL A 33 10.94 2.67 3.39
CA VAL A 33 10.80 3.89 2.59
C VAL A 33 11.90 4.93 2.86
N ALA A 34 12.54 4.87 4.01
CA ALA A 34 13.70 5.72 4.30
C ALA A 34 14.86 5.51 3.30
N ASN A 35 14.89 4.35 2.64
CA ASN A 35 15.87 4.01 1.60
C ASN A 35 15.29 4.10 0.18
N PHE A 36 14.06 4.56 0.04
CA PHE A 36 13.40 4.69 -1.25
C PHE A 36 13.87 5.96 -1.97
N ASN A 37 14.32 5.82 -3.19
CA ASN A 37 14.86 6.92 -4.00
C ASN A 37 14.61 6.69 -5.48
N ALA A 38 15.05 7.63 -6.32
CA ALA A 38 14.87 7.56 -7.76
C ALA A 38 15.53 6.33 -8.41
N ASP A 39 16.63 5.84 -7.84
CA ASP A 39 17.31 4.64 -8.35
C ASP A 39 16.45 3.39 -8.15
N VAL A 40 15.80 3.27 -7.00
CA VAL A 40 14.86 2.17 -6.71
C VAL A 40 13.71 2.19 -7.72
N VAL A 41 13.16 3.36 -8.01
CA VAL A 41 12.10 3.50 -9.02
C VAL A 41 12.60 3.07 -10.39
N ALA A 42 13.80 3.52 -10.79
CA ALA A 42 14.35 3.21 -12.10
C ALA A 42 14.65 1.72 -12.27
N GLU A 43 15.05 1.04 -11.21
CA GLU A 43 15.45 -0.37 -11.24
C GLU A 43 14.28 -1.35 -11.23
N ASN A 44 13.07 -0.90 -10.91
CA ASN A 44 11.90 -1.77 -10.77
C ASN A 44 10.78 -1.39 -11.73
N ASP A 45 10.13 -2.39 -12.30
CA ASP A 45 8.95 -2.21 -13.17
C ASP A 45 7.66 -2.16 -12.36
N ASN A 46 7.63 -2.82 -11.20
CA ASN A 46 6.48 -2.91 -10.33
C ASN A 46 6.85 -2.42 -8.93
N LEU A 47 6.00 -1.56 -8.37
CA LEU A 47 6.17 -1.03 -7.02
C LEU A 47 4.93 -1.38 -6.19
N LEU A 48 5.14 -2.15 -5.13
CA LEU A 48 4.09 -2.42 -4.12
C LEU A 48 4.41 -1.53 -2.92
N ILE A 49 3.63 -0.49 -2.70
CA ILE A 49 3.91 0.55 -1.71
C ILE A 49 2.88 0.55 -0.60
N GLY A 50 3.33 0.63 0.63
CA GLY A 50 2.47 0.51 1.79
C GLY A 50 2.79 1.47 2.92
N THR A 51 1.76 1.90 3.64
CA THR A 51 1.87 2.81 4.78
C THR A 51 0.89 2.42 5.88
N SER A 52 1.28 2.68 7.13
CA SER A 52 0.33 2.75 8.23
C SER A 52 -0.42 4.08 8.19
N THR A 53 -1.61 4.10 8.78
CA THR A 53 -2.43 5.31 8.87
C THR A 53 -2.43 5.83 10.31
N TRP A 54 -2.16 7.11 10.49
CA TRP A 54 -2.08 7.77 11.79
C TRP A 54 -3.09 8.91 11.89
N GLY A 55 -3.56 9.18 13.09
CA GLY A 55 -4.46 10.29 13.39
C GLY A 55 -5.68 10.33 12.46
N ALA A 56 -5.87 11.45 11.78
CA ALA A 56 -7.00 11.69 10.87
C ALA A 56 -6.71 11.23 9.43
N GLY A 57 -6.09 10.07 9.25
CA GLY A 57 -5.78 9.54 7.93
C GLY A 57 -4.40 9.95 7.42
N GLU A 58 -3.47 10.24 8.33
CA GLU A 58 -2.14 10.73 7.99
C GLU A 58 -1.18 9.60 7.61
N LEU A 59 -0.26 9.90 6.68
CA LEU A 59 0.83 9.01 6.30
C LEU A 59 1.76 8.73 7.48
N GLN A 60 2.39 7.56 7.45
CA GLN A 60 3.55 7.30 8.29
C GLN A 60 4.66 8.32 7.94
N ASP A 61 5.37 8.84 8.94
CA ASP A 61 6.27 9.99 8.82
C ASP A 61 7.30 9.88 7.69
N ASP A 62 7.90 8.73 7.52
CA ASP A 62 8.95 8.51 6.50
C ASP A 62 8.41 8.62 5.07
N TRP A 63 7.11 8.42 4.88
CA TRP A 63 6.48 8.53 3.57
C TRP A 63 6.35 9.97 3.06
N TYR A 64 6.48 10.99 3.89
CA TYR A 64 6.46 12.37 3.39
C TYR A 64 7.58 12.61 2.37
N ASP A 65 8.78 12.07 2.61
CA ASP A 65 9.87 12.10 1.64
C ASP A 65 9.63 11.11 0.50
N GLY A 66 9.10 9.93 0.79
CA GLY A 66 8.78 8.92 -0.21
C GLY A 66 7.75 9.41 -1.24
N VAL A 67 6.73 10.14 -0.80
CA VAL A 67 5.74 10.76 -1.69
C VAL A 67 6.40 11.75 -2.64
N LYS A 68 7.38 12.52 -2.18
CA LYS A 68 8.14 13.43 -3.06
C LYS A 68 8.88 12.66 -4.14
N VAL A 69 9.49 11.52 -3.80
CA VAL A 69 10.14 10.64 -4.79
C VAL A 69 9.13 10.18 -5.85
N LEU A 70 7.93 9.75 -5.43
CA LEU A 70 6.87 9.34 -6.36
C LEU A 70 6.44 10.47 -7.28
N LYS A 71 6.23 11.68 -6.73
CA LYS A 71 5.77 12.84 -7.49
C LYS A 71 6.80 13.33 -8.50
N GLU A 72 8.07 13.21 -8.19
CA GLU A 72 9.18 13.63 -9.06
C GLU A 72 9.55 12.57 -10.10
N ALA A 73 9.16 11.31 -9.87
CA ALA A 73 9.46 10.21 -10.77
C ALA A 73 8.51 10.18 -11.97
N ASN A 74 9.00 9.67 -13.10
CA ASN A 74 8.15 9.31 -14.22
C ASN A 74 7.80 7.83 -14.09
N LEU A 75 6.54 7.53 -13.75
CA LEU A 75 6.06 6.17 -13.53
C LEU A 75 5.34 5.59 -14.75
N ALA A 76 5.41 6.27 -15.90
CA ALA A 76 4.82 5.75 -17.14
C ALA A 76 5.43 4.38 -17.48
N GLY A 77 4.59 3.41 -17.76
CA GLY A 77 5.01 2.03 -18.05
C GLY A 77 5.26 1.17 -16.82
N LYS A 78 5.14 1.75 -15.60
CA LYS A 78 5.29 1.00 -14.35
C LYS A 78 3.93 0.65 -13.78
N THR A 79 3.86 -0.48 -13.08
CA THR A 79 2.67 -0.93 -12.37
C THR A 79 2.85 -0.69 -10.87
N VAL A 80 1.86 -0.07 -10.23
CA VAL A 80 1.90 0.23 -8.79
C VAL A 80 0.65 -0.31 -8.13
N ALA A 81 0.84 -0.96 -6.99
CA ALA A 81 -0.23 -1.40 -6.10
C ALA A 81 0.05 -0.85 -4.70
N VAL A 82 -1.01 -0.49 -3.99
CA VAL A 82 -0.93 0.12 -2.66
C VAL A 82 -1.51 -0.84 -1.62
N PHE A 83 -0.87 -0.90 -0.46
CA PHE A 83 -1.44 -1.58 0.70
C PHE A 83 -1.32 -0.68 1.92
N GLY A 84 -2.11 -0.97 2.95
CA GLY A 84 -2.08 -0.13 4.14
C GLY A 84 -2.67 -0.82 5.35
N CYS A 85 -2.35 -0.28 6.51
CA CYS A 85 -2.82 -0.76 7.80
C CYS A 85 -3.59 0.34 8.50
N GLY A 86 -4.62 -0.05 9.24
CA GLY A 86 -5.41 0.83 10.06
C GLY A 86 -6.05 0.10 11.22
N ASP A 87 -6.81 0.83 12.02
CA ASP A 87 -7.60 0.32 13.14
C ASP A 87 -9.06 0.76 12.94
N ALA A 88 -9.89 -0.16 12.48
CA ALA A 88 -11.27 0.14 12.10
C ALA A 88 -12.16 0.47 13.31
N GLU A 89 -11.80 0.07 14.52
CA GLU A 89 -12.57 0.40 15.71
C GLU A 89 -12.18 1.74 16.31
N SER A 90 -10.88 2.01 16.44
CA SER A 90 -10.38 3.26 17.03
C SER A 90 -10.41 4.43 16.06
N TYR A 91 -10.25 4.16 14.76
CA TYR A 91 -10.18 5.17 13.70
C TYR A 91 -11.10 4.81 12.54
N SER A 92 -12.38 4.52 12.84
CA SER A 92 -13.33 4.05 11.84
C SER A 92 -13.68 5.09 10.76
N ASP A 93 -13.52 6.39 11.05
CA ASP A 93 -13.78 7.47 10.10
C ASP A 93 -12.60 7.71 9.12
N THR A 94 -11.42 7.16 9.42
CA THR A 94 -10.20 7.39 8.66
C THR A 94 -9.45 6.09 8.36
N PHE A 95 -10.17 4.98 8.35
CA PHE A 95 -9.60 3.64 8.20
C PHE A 95 -8.74 3.52 6.95
N CYS A 96 -7.45 3.20 7.13
CA CYS A 96 -6.47 3.08 6.05
C CYS A 96 -6.41 4.27 5.07
N GLY A 97 -6.87 5.45 5.51
CA GLY A 97 -7.00 6.62 4.65
C GLY A 97 -5.69 7.11 4.03
N ALA A 98 -4.56 6.87 4.69
CA ALA A 98 -3.25 7.25 4.18
C ALA A 98 -2.90 6.59 2.83
N MET A 99 -3.50 5.45 2.49
CA MET A 99 -3.33 4.84 1.17
C MET A 99 -3.71 5.77 0.02
N ALA A 100 -4.68 6.66 0.25
CA ALA A 100 -5.14 7.58 -0.79
C ALA A 100 -4.03 8.52 -1.27
N GLU A 101 -3.16 8.97 -0.37
CA GLU A 101 -2.03 9.83 -0.76
C GLU A 101 -1.01 9.10 -1.62
N LEU A 102 -0.70 7.85 -1.28
CA LEU A 102 0.21 7.03 -2.09
C LEU A 102 -0.40 6.73 -3.46
N TYR A 103 -1.66 6.36 -3.48
CA TYR A 103 -2.40 6.09 -4.71
C TYR A 103 -2.40 7.29 -5.65
N ASN A 104 -2.77 8.45 -5.14
CA ASN A 104 -2.85 9.68 -5.94
C ASN A 104 -1.47 10.12 -6.43
N ALA A 105 -0.44 10.05 -5.61
CA ALA A 105 0.92 10.41 -5.99
C ALA A 105 1.43 9.53 -7.14
N ALA A 106 1.23 8.21 -7.06
CA ALA A 106 1.65 7.28 -8.10
C ALA A 106 0.83 7.44 -9.38
N LYS A 107 -0.48 7.57 -9.26
CA LYS A 107 -1.38 7.75 -10.39
C LYS A 107 -1.07 9.02 -11.17
N ASP A 108 -0.88 10.13 -10.45
CA ASP A 108 -0.58 11.42 -11.07
C ASP A 108 0.80 11.44 -11.74
N SER A 109 1.69 10.54 -11.34
CA SER A 109 3.01 10.36 -11.96
C SER A 109 3.00 9.41 -13.16
N GLY A 110 1.84 8.90 -13.55
CA GLY A 110 1.65 8.11 -14.78
C GLY A 110 1.62 6.60 -14.60
N ALA A 111 1.66 6.09 -13.36
CA ALA A 111 1.64 4.66 -13.09
C ALA A 111 0.31 4.01 -13.48
N LYS A 112 0.37 2.75 -13.89
CA LYS A 112 -0.80 1.90 -13.98
C LYS A 112 -1.12 1.38 -12.59
N MET A 113 -2.26 1.79 -12.03
CA MET A 113 -2.69 1.37 -10.69
C MET A 113 -3.47 0.06 -10.76
N VAL A 114 -3.11 -0.88 -9.89
CA VAL A 114 -3.78 -2.18 -9.76
C VAL A 114 -4.03 -2.49 -8.28
N GLY A 115 -4.84 -3.51 -8.00
CA GLY A 115 -5.01 -4.01 -6.63
C GLY A 115 -6.12 -3.34 -5.83
N GLU A 116 -7.14 -2.78 -6.48
CA GLU A 116 -8.34 -2.30 -5.79
C GLU A 116 -9.04 -3.46 -5.08
N VAL A 117 -9.58 -3.21 -3.88
CA VAL A 117 -10.21 -4.22 -3.05
C VAL A 117 -11.63 -3.81 -2.70
N SER A 118 -12.59 -4.73 -2.82
CA SER A 118 -13.97 -4.50 -2.38
C SER A 118 -14.02 -4.16 -0.89
N THR A 119 -14.96 -3.30 -0.51
CA THR A 119 -15.23 -2.99 0.90
C THR A 119 -16.03 -4.09 1.61
N ASP A 120 -16.47 -5.10 0.90
CA ASP A 120 -17.22 -6.22 1.48
C ASP A 120 -16.38 -6.95 2.54
N GLY A 121 -17.00 -7.23 3.69
CA GLY A 121 -16.33 -7.90 4.80
C GLY A 121 -15.52 -6.99 5.72
N TYR A 122 -15.51 -5.68 5.46
CA TYR A 122 -14.87 -4.68 6.31
C TYR A 122 -15.91 -3.96 7.18
N THR A 123 -15.47 -3.55 8.37
CA THR A 123 -16.30 -2.77 9.30
C THR A 123 -15.59 -1.45 9.59
N PHE A 124 -16.09 -0.36 9.03
CA PHE A 124 -15.56 1.00 9.24
C PHE A 124 -16.66 2.00 8.85
N ASP A 125 -16.52 3.25 9.29
CA ASP A 125 -17.51 4.29 8.97
C ASP A 125 -17.16 5.04 7.70
N ASP A 126 -15.89 5.43 7.53
CA ASP A 126 -15.45 6.17 6.35
C ASP A 126 -13.96 5.97 6.09
N SER A 127 -13.53 6.19 4.86
CA SER A 127 -12.12 6.15 4.47
C SER A 127 -11.89 6.96 3.20
N GLU A 128 -10.87 7.81 3.21
CA GLU A 128 -10.42 8.52 2.00
C GLU A 128 -9.86 7.57 0.95
N ALA A 129 -9.45 6.37 1.35
CA ALA A 129 -8.95 5.34 0.45
C ALA A 129 -10.06 4.59 -0.31
N VAL A 130 -11.33 4.90 -0.03
CA VAL A 130 -12.47 4.33 -0.78
C VAL A 130 -12.84 5.26 -1.92
N VAL A 131 -12.77 4.74 -3.14
CA VAL A 131 -13.15 5.44 -4.37
C VAL A 131 -14.07 4.53 -5.17
N ASP A 132 -15.24 5.03 -5.53
CA ASP A 132 -16.26 4.27 -6.27
C ASP A 132 -16.64 2.93 -5.61
N GLY A 133 -16.72 2.93 -4.28
CA GLY A 133 -17.12 1.76 -3.50
C GLY A 133 -16.05 0.71 -3.27
N LYS A 134 -14.80 1.00 -3.62
CA LYS A 134 -13.66 0.09 -3.42
C LYS A 134 -12.50 0.81 -2.75
N PHE A 135 -11.72 0.07 -1.95
CA PHE A 135 -10.42 0.56 -1.50
C PHE A 135 -9.46 0.64 -2.70
N VAL A 136 -8.65 1.69 -2.73
CA VAL A 136 -7.63 1.89 -3.78
C VAL A 136 -6.49 0.87 -3.72
N GLY A 137 -6.41 0.10 -2.65
CA GLY A 137 -5.42 -0.93 -2.44
C GLY A 137 -5.84 -1.91 -1.36
N LEU A 138 -4.91 -2.74 -0.90
CA LEU A 138 -5.15 -3.73 0.15
C LEU A 138 -5.23 -3.04 1.51
N ALA A 139 -6.42 -2.92 2.06
CA ALA A 139 -6.65 -2.40 3.40
C ALA A 139 -6.61 -3.53 4.42
N LEU A 140 -5.77 -3.39 5.45
CA LEU A 140 -5.60 -4.39 6.49
C LEU A 140 -5.84 -3.79 7.87
N ASP A 141 -6.57 -4.52 8.71
CA ASP A 141 -6.80 -4.21 10.11
C ASP A 141 -6.22 -5.32 10.96
N ASP A 142 -4.93 -5.22 11.26
CA ASP A 142 -4.21 -6.22 12.03
C ASP A 142 -4.44 -6.08 13.54
N VAL A 143 -5.12 -5.03 13.96
CA VAL A 143 -5.50 -4.79 15.37
C VAL A 143 -6.75 -5.57 15.74
N ASN A 144 -7.80 -5.45 14.92
CA ASN A 144 -9.12 -6.03 15.21
C ASN A 144 -9.42 -7.29 14.41
N GLU A 145 -8.79 -7.46 13.25
CA GLU A 145 -9.06 -8.53 12.30
C GLU A 145 -7.77 -9.23 11.83
N ASP A 146 -6.83 -9.45 12.75
CA ASP A 146 -5.55 -10.10 12.45
C ASP A 146 -5.74 -11.52 11.88
N ASP A 147 -6.82 -12.20 12.25
CA ASP A 147 -7.19 -13.51 11.71
C ASP A 147 -7.51 -13.49 10.21
N LYS A 148 -7.86 -12.32 9.66
CA LYS A 148 -8.18 -12.13 8.25
C LYS A 148 -7.02 -11.63 7.41
N THR A 149 -5.95 -11.14 8.03
CA THR A 149 -4.83 -10.49 7.35
C THR A 149 -4.19 -11.38 6.30
N GLU A 150 -3.83 -12.59 6.64
CA GLU A 150 -3.14 -13.49 5.70
C GLU A 150 -4.03 -13.86 4.51
N GLY A 151 -5.30 -14.17 4.75
CA GLY A 151 -6.25 -14.48 3.68
C GLY A 151 -6.48 -13.31 2.74
N ARG A 152 -6.53 -12.09 3.28
CA ARG A 152 -6.66 -10.87 2.48
C ARG A 152 -5.41 -10.63 1.62
N ILE A 153 -4.23 -10.87 2.17
CA ILE A 153 -2.97 -10.77 1.41
C ILE A 153 -2.96 -11.79 0.28
N ASP A 154 -3.29 -13.05 0.56
CA ASP A 154 -3.27 -14.11 -0.44
C ASP A 154 -4.24 -13.83 -1.61
N ALA A 155 -5.46 -13.40 -1.30
CA ALA A 155 -6.46 -13.06 -2.31
C ALA A 155 -6.01 -11.88 -3.18
N TRP A 156 -5.43 -10.86 -2.55
CA TRP A 156 -4.92 -9.69 -3.25
C TRP A 156 -3.77 -10.03 -4.19
N LEU A 157 -2.83 -10.86 -3.72
CA LEU A 157 -1.70 -11.28 -4.55
C LEU A 157 -2.16 -12.11 -5.75
N GLU A 158 -3.14 -12.98 -5.58
CA GLU A 158 -3.72 -13.72 -6.71
C GLU A 158 -4.33 -12.78 -7.75
N GLU A 159 -4.95 -11.71 -7.30
CA GLU A 159 -5.57 -10.71 -8.19
C GLU A 159 -4.53 -9.90 -8.96
N ILE A 160 -3.44 -9.46 -8.31
CA ILE A 160 -2.45 -8.56 -8.94
C ILE A 160 -1.35 -9.29 -9.71
N LYS A 161 -1.05 -10.54 -9.39
CA LYS A 161 0.03 -11.30 -10.06
C LYS A 161 0.00 -11.23 -11.58
N PRO A 162 -1.16 -11.35 -12.26
CA PRO A 162 -1.19 -11.26 -13.72
C PRO A 162 -0.74 -9.90 -14.28
N ALA A 163 -0.77 -8.84 -13.45
CA ALA A 163 -0.35 -7.50 -13.85
C ALA A 163 1.14 -7.21 -13.57
N LEU A 164 1.80 -8.05 -12.81
CA LEU A 164 3.20 -7.85 -12.40
C LEU A 164 4.26 -8.42 -13.40
#